data_fcfa4756ac247fe8e548bfb25711bc82
#
_entry.id   fcfa4756ac247fe8e548bfb25711bc82
#
_cell.length_a   1.000
_cell.length_b   1.000
_cell.length_c   1.000
_cell.angle_alpha   90.00
_cell.angle_beta   90.00
_cell.angle_gamma   90.00
#
_symmetry.space_group_name_H-M   'P 1'
#
loop_
_entity.id
_entity.type
_entity.pdbx_description
1 polymer ?
#
loop_
_entity_poly.entity_id
_entity_poly.type
_entity_poly.pdbx_seq_one_letter_code
_entity_poly.pdbx_strand_id
1 'polypeptide(L)'
;GQKTNPIGLRLGINRDWDSVWFDEKNYAAKLHEDIILRNYINNRLGHASISRIEISRTPKRVSVTIHTARPGIVIGRGGSEVEALKKELKKFMGYDVNINVSEIKRPGLRAELVGQNIAQQLEKKVNYRRAVKKAIQSTMSMGAEGIRVCVSGRLNGNEIARSETYREGRVPLHTLRAQIDYTITESHTSYGIIGVKVWI
;
A
#
# COMPACT_ATOMS: atom_id res chain seq x y z
N GLY A 1 -18.16 6.48 -16.78
CA GLY A 1 -18.08 5.03 -16.88
C GLY A 1 -17.21 4.40 -15.82
N GLN A 2 -17.41 3.14 -15.55
CA GLN A 2 -16.57 2.36 -14.64
C GLN A 2 -15.17 2.22 -15.22
N LYS A 3 -14.15 2.26 -14.34
CA LYS A 3 -12.75 2.14 -14.74
C LYS A 3 -12.13 0.93 -14.07
N THR A 4 -11.42 0.13 -14.85
CA THR A 4 -10.68 -1.03 -14.36
C THR A 4 -9.56 -0.60 -13.41
N ASN A 5 -9.26 -1.44 -12.41
CA ASN A 5 -8.12 -1.23 -11.54
C ASN A 5 -6.82 -1.24 -12.35
N PRO A 6 -5.99 -0.20 -12.32
CA PRO A 6 -4.78 -0.11 -13.13
C PRO A 6 -3.76 -1.22 -12.85
N ILE A 7 -3.71 -1.71 -11.60
CA ILE A 7 -2.83 -2.82 -11.20
C ILE A 7 -3.34 -4.11 -11.85
N GLY A 8 -4.62 -4.43 -11.68
CA GLY A 8 -5.22 -5.64 -12.25
C GLY A 8 -5.13 -5.71 -13.77
N LEU A 9 -5.26 -4.54 -14.45
CA LEU A 9 -5.14 -4.45 -15.90
C LEU A 9 -3.72 -4.79 -16.41
N ARG A 10 -2.69 -4.58 -15.57
CA ARG A 10 -1.27 -4.73 -15.93
C ARG A 10 -0.62 -5.99 -15.37
N LEU A 11 -1.36 -6.82 -14.64
CA LEU A 11 -0.87 -8.11 -14.17
C LEU A 11 -0.47 -9.00 -15.35
N GLY A 12 0.71 -9.61 -15.25
CA GLY A 12 1.28 -10.44 -16.31
C GLY A 12 1.86 -9.66 -17.52
N ILE A 13 1.77 -8.33 -17.52
CA ILE A 13 2.34 -7.47 -18.58
C ILE A 13 3.61 -6.77 -18.07
N ASN A 14 3.46 -5.91 -17.08
CA ASN A 14 4.57 -5.18 -16.47
C ASN A 14 4.58 -5.24 -14.93
N ARG A 15 3.68 -6.01 -14.35
CA ARG A 15 3.57 -6.23 -12.92
C ARG A 15 3.23 -7.70 -12.63
N ASP A 16 3.93 -8.26 -11.65
CA ASP A 16 3.65 -9.61 -11.14
C ASP A 16 2.69 -9.59 -9.96
N TRP A 17 2.22 -10.78 -9.58
CA TRP A 17 1.36 -11.01 -8.42
C TRP A 17 2.11 -10.74 -7.12
N ASP A 18 1.39 -10.25 -6.12
CA ASP A 18 1.93 -10.07 -4.76
C ASP A 18 2.03 -11.38 -3.97
N SER A 19 1.32 -12.42 -4.40
CA SER A 19 1.47 -13.79 -3.89
C SER A 19 1.83 -14.72 -5.05
N VAL A 20 2.99 -15.38 -4.93
CA VAL A 20 3.53 -16.26 -5.97
C VAL A 20 3.61 -17.69 -5.41
N TRP A 21 2.62 -18.51 -5.76
CA TRP A 21 2.57 -19.92 -5.41
C TRP A 21 1.47 -20.63 -6.22
N PHE A 22 1.53 -21.96 -6.26
CA PHE A 22 0.54 -22.79 -6.94
C PHE A 22 0.12 -23.95 -6.02
N ASP A 23 -1.17 -24.21 -5.93
CA ASP A 23 -1.73 -25.38 -5.25
C ASP A 23 -3.15 -25.64 -5.78
N GLU A 24 -3.41 -26.84 -6.26
CA GLU A 24 -4.73 -27.21 -6.79
C GLU A 24 -5.71 -27.61 -5.68
N LYS A 25 -5.23 -28.33 -4.65
CA LYS A 25 -6.10 -28.93 -3.64
C LYS A 25 -6.44 -28.00 -2.49
N ASN A 26 -5.47 -27.22 -2.03
CA ASN A 26 -5.60 -26.38 -0.83
C ASN A 26 -5.58 -24.87 -1.16
N TYR A 27 -6.00 -24.49 -2.36
CA TYR A 27 -5.97 -23.09 -2.81
C TYR A 27 -6.70 -22.14 -1.85
N ALA A 28 -7.95 -22.47 -1.48
CA ALA A 28 -8.79 -21.63 -0.64
C ALA A 28 -8.19 -21.41 0.76
N ALA A 29 -7.65 -22.46 1.38
CA ALA A 29 -7.02 -22.38 2.69
C ALA A 29 -5.78 -21.50 2.66
N LYS A 30 -4.89 -21.70 1.68
CA LYS A 30 -3.66 -20.90 1.52
C LYS A 30 -3.94 -19.44 1.18
N LEU A 31 -4.96 -19.17 0.38
CA LEU A 31 -5.37 -17.79 0.08
C LEU A 31 -5.89 -17.10 1.35
N HIS A 32 -6.69 -17.78 2.14
CA HIS A 32 -7.19 -17.25 3.41
C HIS A 32 -6.05 -16.94 4.40
N GLU A 33 -5.09 -17.84 4.51
CA GLU A 33 -3.87 -17.62 5.29
C GLU A 33 -3.10 -16.37 4.82
N ASP A 34 -2.92 -16.17 3.50
CA ASP A 34 -2.23 -15.01 2.95
C ASP A 34 -2.95 -13.69 3.30
N ILE A 35 -4.29 -13.69 3.27
CA ILE A 35 -5.09 -12.52 3.65
C ILE A 35 -4.91 -12.20 5.13
N ILE A 36 -4.99 -13.21 6.01
CA ILE A 36 -4.79 -13.04 7.45
C ILE A 36 -3.38 -12.50 7.73
N LEU A 37 -2.37 -13.08 7.09
CA LEU A 37 -0.97 -12.70 7.24
C LEU A 37 -0.74 -11.24 6.84
N ARG A 38 -1.28 -10.79 5.69
CA ARG A 38 -1.19 -9.40 5.24
C ARG A 38 -1.86 -8.44 6.22
N ASN A 39 -3.07 -8.77 6.66
CA ASN A 39 -3.81 -7.95 7.61
C ASN A 39 -3.08 -7.86 8.95
N TYR A 40 -2.54 -8.96 9.45
CA TYR A 40 -1.77 -8.99 10.69
C TYR A 40 -0.52 -8.12 10.60
N ILE A 41 0.29 -8.25 9.54
CA ILE A 41 1.50 -7.45 9.32
C ILE A 41 1.15 -5.96 9.20
N ASN A 42 0.12 -5.61 8.43
CA ASN A 42 -0.30 -4.22 8.28
C ASN A 42 -0.76 -3.59 9.60
N ASN A 43 -1.50 -4.32 10.41
CA ASN A 43 -1.96 -3.85 11.72
C ASN A 43 -0.80 -3.72 12.73
N ARG A 44 0.11 -4.69 12.76
CA ARG A 44 1.25 -4.71 13.68
C ARG A 44 2.30 -3.65 13.36
N LEU A 45 2.53 -3.40 12.08
CA LEU A 45 3.57 -2.51 11.56
C LEU A 45 3.00 -1.25 10.88
N GLY A 46 1.82 -0.78 11.27
CA GLY A 46 1.15 0.37 10.64
C GLY A 46 1.98 1.67 10.58
N HIS A 47 2.96 1.84 11.51
CA HIS A 47 3.84 3.02 11.53
C HIS A 47 5.11 2.85 10.68
N ALA A 48 5.35 1.66 10.15
CA ALA A 48 6.54 1.36 9.37
C ALA A 48 6.46 1.84 7.90
N SER A 49 5.34 2.43 7.49
CA SER A 49 5.12 2.88 6.11
C SER A 49 5.37 1.74 5.10
N ILE A 50 4.59 0.67 5.24
CA ILE A 50 4.64 -0.48 4.34
C ILE A 50 3.96 -0.09 3.02
N SER A 51 4.63 -0.36 1.91
CA SER A 51 4.07 -0.17 0.57
C SER A 51 3.47 -1.44 0.00
N ARG A 52 4.16 -2.58 0.15
CA ARG A 52 3.77 -3.85 -0.44
C ARG A 52 4.31 -5.02 0.36
N ILE A 53 3.53 -6.10 0.42
CA ILE A 53 3.92 -7.36 1.05
C ILE A 53 3.85 -8.44 -0.03
N GLU A 54 4.98 -9.03 -0.36
CA GLU A 54 5.09 -10.16 -1.28
C GLU A 54 5.18 -11.46 -0.50
N ILE A 55 4.41 -12.47 -0.93
CA ILE A 55 4.40 -13.78 -0.32
C ILE A 55 4.80 -14.81 -1.38
N SER A 56 5.87 -15.54 -1.13
CA SER A 56 6.24 -16.68 -1.96
C SER A 56 6.18 -17.97 -1.13
N ARG A 57 5.50 -18.96 -1.67
CA ARG A 57 5.36 -20.27 -1.03
C ARG A 57 6.07 -21.33 -1.85
N THR A 58 6.97 -22.02 -1.22
CA THR A 58 7.57 -23.26 -1.72
C THR A 58 7.04 -24.44 -0.89
N PRO A 59 7.17 -25.70 -1.35
CA PRO A 59 6.67 -26.86 -0.58
C PRO A 59 7.21 -26.95 0.85
N LYS A 60 8.39 -26.37 1.12
CA LYS A 60 9.05 -26.48 2.43
C LYS A 60 9.10 -25.16 3.22
N ARG A 61 8.86 -24.01 2.60
CA ARG A 61 9.07 -22.70 3.24
C ARG A 61 8.11 -21.67 2.69
N VAL A 62 7.69 -20.76 3.57
CA VAL A 62 6.98 -19.54 3.21
C VAL A 62 7.91 -18.36 3.45
N SER A 63 8.10 -17.54 2.42
CA SER A 63 8.91 -16.34 2.49
C SER A 63 8.02 -15.12 2.29
N VAL A 64 8.10 -14.17 3.20
CA VAL A 64 7.37 -12.90 3.18
C VAL A 64 8.38 -11.79 3.01
N THR A 65 8.25 -11.02 1.94
CA THR A 65 9.09 -9.84 1.69
C THR A 65 8.26 -8.58 1.95
N ILE A 66 8.70 -7.78 2.91
CA ILE A 66 8.04 -6.53 3.32
C ILE A 66 8.80 -5.37 2.69
N HIS A 67 8.14 -4.66 1.76
CA HIS A 67 8.68 -3.44 1.17
C HIS A 67 8.26 -2.23 2.00
N THR A 68 9.23 -1.57 2.63
CA THR A 68 8.99 -0.45 3.55
C THR A 68 9.90 0.74 3.26
N ALA A 69 9.41 1.95 3.56
CA ALA A 69 10.23 3.16 3.56
C ALA A 69 11.07 3.33 4.83
N ARG A 70 10.75 2.57 5.90
CA ARG A 70 11.42 2.67 7.20
C ARG A 70 11.85 1.29 7.71
N PRO A 71 12.87 0.68 7.09
CA PRO A 71 13.29 -0.67 7.44
C PRO A 71 13.74 -0.82 8.89
N GLY A 72 14.31 0.23 9.48
CA GLY A 72 14.75 0.22 10.88
C GLY A 72 13.63 -0.03 11.89
N ILE A 73 12.38 0.39 11.60
CA ILE A 73 11.22 0.14 12.46
C ILE A 73 10.81 -1.34 12.39
N VAL A 74 10.86 -1.92 11.18
CA VAL A 74 10.51 -3.33 10.97
C VAL A 74 11.55 -4.26 11.57
N ILE A 75 12.83 -3.93 11.40
CA ILE A 75 13.95 -4.76 11.88
C ILE A 75 14.08 -4.66 13.41
N GLY A 76 13.92 -3.46 13.96
CA GLY A 76 14.13 -3.19 15.37
C GLY A 76 15.63 -3.22 15.77
N ARG A 77 15.88 -3.00 17.05
CA ARG A 77 17.26 -3.04 17.58
C ARG A 77 17.81 -4.47 17.55
N GLY A 78 18.89 -4.68 16.80
CA GLY A 78 19.51 -6.01 16.67
C GLY A 78 18.62 -7.10 16.05
N GLY A 79 17.54 -6.72 15.31
CA GLY A 79 16.63 -7.69 14.70
C GLY A 79 15.50 -8.20 15.60
N SER A 80 15.36 -7.64 16.81
CA SER A 80 14.38 -8.12 17.82
C SER A 80 12.93 -8.12 17.32
N GLU A 81 12.52 -7.08 16.57
CA GLU A 81 11.14 -6.99 16.06
C GLU A 81 10.84 -8.03 14.98
N VAL A 82 11.80 -8.30 14.09
CA VAL A 82 11.65 -9.36 13.07
C VAL A 82 11.57 -10.74 13.72
N GLU A 83 12.37 -11.00 14.75
CA GLU A 83 12.32 -12.28 15.47
C GLU A 83 11.02 -12.44 16.25
N ALA A 84 10.54 -11.38 16.90
CA ALA A 84 9.23 -11.37 17.56
C ALA A 84 8.13 -11.67 16.54
N LEU A 85 8.14 -10.96 15.40
CA LEU A 85 7.17 -11.16 14.33
C LEU A 85 7.21 -12.59 13.77
N LYS A 86 8.40 -13.18 13.57
CA LYS A 86 8.55 -14.59 13.16
C LYS A 86 7.91 -15.55 14.17
N LYS A 87 8.13 -15.32 15.46
CA LYS A 87 7.54 -16.16 16.54
C LYS A 87 6.02 -16.04 16.57
N GLU A 88 5.50 -14.82 16.41
CA GLU A 88 4.06 -14.56 16.34
C GLU A 88 3.43 -15.26 15.13
N LEU A 89 4.00 -15.10 13.95
CA LEU A 89 3.51 -15.74 12.73
C LEU A 89 3.58 -17.25 12.79
N LYS A 90 4.64 -17.83 13.38
CA LYS A 90 4.74 -19.27 13.60
C LYS A 90 3.60 -19.83 14.45
N LYS A 91 3.12 -19.07 15.46
CA LYS A 91 1.96 -19.48 16.28
C LYS A 91 0.66 -19.51 15.47
N PHE A 92 0.48 -18.56 14.54
CA PHE A 92 -0.71 -18.49 13.70
C PHE A 92 -0.73 -19.53 12.58
N MET A 93 0.42 -19.72 11.94
CA MET A 93 0.52 -20.51 10.70
C MET A 93 0.88 -21.99 10.96
N GLY A 94 1.43 -22.29 12.16
CA GLY A 94 1.89 -23.66 12.51
C GLY A 94 3.19 -24.08 11.82
N TYR A 95 3.82 -23.23 11.00
CA TYR A 95 5.09 -23.50 10.30
C TYR A 95 6.00 -22.27 10.31
N ASP A 96 7.27 -22.48 9.95
CA ASP A 96 8.27 -21.40 9.94
C ASP A 96 8.10 -20.47 8.74
N VAL A 97 7.98 -19.18 9.01
CA VAL A 97 7.91 -18.12 8.02
C VAL A 97 9.23 -17.35 7.98
N ASN A 98 9.82 -17.24 6.80
CA ASN A 98 10.99 -16.39 6.60
C ASN A 98 10.57 -14.97 6.26
N ILE A 99 11.09 -13.97 6.96
CA ILE A 99 10.77 -12.56 6.74
C ILE A 99 11.99 -11.87 6.17
N ASN A 100 11.83 -11.27 5.00
CA ASN A 100 12.79 -10.43 4.34
C ASN A 100 12.28 -8.99 4.36
N VAL A 101 13.17 -8.03 4.61
CA VAL A 101 12.84 -6.61 4.60
C VAL A 101 13.57 -5.94 3.44
N SER A 102 12.80 -5.29 2.57
CA SER A 102 13.32 -4.55 1.42
C SER A 102 13.07 -3.06 1.59
N GLU A 103 14.11 -2.25 1.46
CA GLU A 103 14.01 -0.80 1.56
C GLU A 103 13.53 -0.16 0.26
N ILE A 104 12.64 0.81 0.37
CA ILE A 104 12.17 1.64 -0.73
C ILE A 104 12.96 2.94 -0.75
N LYS A 105 13.86 3.07 -1.73
CA LYS A 105 14.74 4.25 -1.87
C LYS A 105 13.99 5.55 -2.17
N ARG A 106 12.86 5.48 -2.90
CA ARG A 106 12.07 6.65 -3.32
C ARG A 106 10.61 6.50 -2.90
N PRO A 107 10.27 6.77 -1.63
CA PRO A 107 8.91 6.55 -1.11
C PRO A 107 7.84 7.41 -1.78
N GLY A 108 8.18 8.62 -2.24
CA GLY A 108 7.22 9.51 -2.93
C GLY A 108 6.80 9.04 -4.32
N LEU A 109 7.43 8.01 -4.89
CA LEU A 109 7.01 7.37 -6.14
C LEU A 109 6.11 6.15 -5.92
N ARG A 110 5.77 5.84 -4.66
CA ARG A 110 4.87 4.73 -4.33
C ARG A 110 3.51 5.27 -3.92
N ALA A 111 2.48 4.93 -4.69
CA ALA A 111 1.12 5.42 -4.49
C ALA A 111 0.61 5.12 -3.08
N GLU A 112 0.88 3.92 -2.56
CA GLU A 112 0.49 3.50 -1.21
C GLU A 112 1.02 4.44 -0.12
N LEU A 113 2.30 4.77 -0.17
CA LEU A 113 2.94 5.63 0.83
C LEU A 113 2.46 7.09 0.73
N VAL A 114 2.22 7.56 -0.49
CA VAL A 114 1.65 8.90 -0.73
C VAL A 114 0.22 8.95 -0.20
N GLY A 115 -0.59 7.91 -0.46
CA GLY A 115 -1.96 7.80 0.04
C GLY A 115 -2.02 7.79 1.57
N GLN A 116 -1.19 6.96 2.22
CA GLN A 116 -1.08 6.90 3.68
C GLN A 116 -0.67 8.25 4.29
N ASN A 117 0.27 8.96 3.66
CA ASN A 117 0.71 10.28 4.13
C ASN A 117 -0.45 11.31 4.05
N ILE A 118 -1.21 11.31 2.94
CA ILE A 118 -2.38 12.19 2.82
C ILE A 118 -3.42 11.82 3.87
N ALA A 119 -3.75 10.52 4.05
CA ALA A 119 -4.70 10.05 5.04
C ALA A 119 -4.34 10.50 6.46
N GLN A 120 -3.09 10.30 6.88
CA GLN A 120 -2.59 10.74 8.18
C GLN A 120 -2.67 12.26 8.38
N GLN A 121 -2.43 13.06 7.33
CA GLN A 121 -2.59 14.51 7.42
C GLN A 121 -4.06 14.92 7.59
N LEU A 122 -4.99 14.22 6.93
CA LEU A 122 -6.44 14.46 7.07
C LEU A 122 -6.92 14.11 8.48
N GLU A 123 -6.46 13.02 9.07
CA GLU A 123 -6.75 12.64 10.46
C GLU A 123 -6.27 13.69 11.47
N LYS A 124 -5.12 14.33 11.18
CA LYS A 124 -4.59 15.46 11.94
C LYS A 124 -5.30 16.78 11.63
N LYS A 125 -6.46 16.75 10.96
CA LYS A 125 -7.28 17.92 10.61
C LYS A 125 -6.58 18.95 9.72
N VAL A 126 -5.57 18.56 8.95
CA VAL A 126 -4.96 19.42 7.93
C VAL A 126 -5.94 19.60 6.79
N ASN A 127 -6.02 20.82 6.25
CA ASN A 127 -6.87 21.09 5.09
C ASN A 127 -6.47 20.19 3.91
N TYR A 128 -7.45 19.45 3.33
CA TYR A 128 -7.22 18.49 2.27
C TYR A 128 -6.52 19.07 1.05
N ARG A 129 -6.85 20.34 0.68
CA ARG A 129 -6.21 21.02 -0.46
C ARG A 129 -4.72 21.22 -0.24
N ARG A 130 -4.33 21.59 0.98
CA ARG A 130 -2.92 21.77 1.36
C ARG A 130 -2.18 20.42 1.39
N ALA A 131 -2.79 19.41 1.97
CA ALA A 131 -2.23 18.05 2.05
C ALA A 131 -1.99 17.49 0.65
N VAL A 132 -2.99 17.54 -0.23
CA VAL A 132 -2.91 17.04 -1.60
C VAL A 132 -1.89 17.79 -2.43
N LYS A 133 -1.91 19.14 -2.42
CA LYS A 133 -0.93 19.95 -3.18
C LYS A 133 0.51 19.67 -2.75
N LYS A 134 0.75 19.55 -1.43
CA LYS A 134 2.07 19.21 -0.90
C LYS A 134 2.53 17.82 -1.34
N ALA A 135 1.63 16.85 -1.31
CA ALA A 135 1.92 15.49 -1.77
C ALA A 135 2.26 15.45 -3.26
N ILE A 136 1.47 16.12 -4.10
CA ILE A 136 1.72 16.23 -5.55
C ILE A 136 3.08 16.87 -5.82
N GLN A 137 3.37 18.00 -5.22
CA GLN A 137 4.64 18.71 -5.40
C GLN A 137 5.84 17.84 -4.98
N SER A 138 5.73 17.11 -3.85
CA SER A 138 6.77 16.20 -3.39
C SER A 138 6.98 15.03 -4.37
N THR A 139 5.92 14.46 -4.89
CA THR A 139 5.99 13.35 -5.85
C THR A 139 6.62 13.79 -7.17
N MET A 140 6.20 14.95 -7.70
CA MET A 140 6.77 15.51 -8.94
C MET A 140 8.25 15.86 -8.77
N SER A 141 8.66 16.42 -7.62
CA SER A 141 10.07 16.71 -7.34
C SER A 141 10.97 15.47 -7.25
N MET A 142 10.40 14.29 -6.92
CA MET A 142 11.11 13.01 -6.91
C MET A 142 11.23 12.35 -8.30
N GLY A 143 10.69 12.99 -9.34
CA GLY A 143 10.81 12.56 -10.72
C GLY A 143 9.66 11.68 -11.23
N ALA A 144 8.46 11.82 -10.68
CA ALA A 144 7.26 11.21 -11.27
C ALA A 144 6.91 11.91 -12.59
N GLU A 145 6.49 11.15 -13.61
CA GLU A 145 5.98 11.71 -14.88
C GLU A 145 4.61 12.38 -14.71
N GLY A 146 3.86 11.94 -13.73
CA GLY A 146 2.58 12.52 -13.37
C GLY A 146 1.95 11.86 -12.17
N ILE A 147 1.01 12.59 -11.57
CA ILE A 147 0.24 12.14 -10.44
C ILE A 147 -1.22 12.58 -10.57
N ARG A 148 -2.12 11.71 -10.15
CA ARG A 148 -3.54 12.02 -9.99
C ARG A 148 -3.97 11.60 -8.58
N VAL A 149 -4.60 12.51 -7.85
CA VAL A 149 -5.16 12.26 -6.52
C VAL A 149 -6.65 12.59 -6.55
N CYS A 150 -7.48 11.69 -6.08
CA CYS A 150 -8.91 11.91 -5.89
C CYS A 150 -9.25 11.72 -4.41
N VAL A 151 -9.86 12.72 -3.81
CA VAL A 151 -10.29 12.71 -2.40
C VAL A 151 -11.80 12.80 -2.37
N SER A 152 -12.46 11.87 -1.67
CA SER A 152 -13.91 11.73 -1.64
C SER A 152 -14.42 11.58 -0.21
N GLY A 153 -15.48 12.28 0.15
CA GLY A 153 -16.10 12.22 1.47
C GLY A 153 -16.53 13.60 1.97
N ARG A 154 -16.68 13.73 3.28
CA ARG A 154 -17.02 14.99 3.95
C ARG A 154 -15.78 15.86 4.09
N LEU A 155 -15.37 16.50 2.99
CA LEU A 155 -14.16 17.29 2.93
C LEU A 155 -14.25 18.52 3.87
N ASN A 156 -13.26 18.68 4.75
CA ASN A 156 -13.22 19.69 5.81
C ASN A 156 -14.45 19.66 6.77
N GLY A 157 -15.11 18.51 6.91
CA GLY A 157 -16.26 18.34 7.80
C GLY A 157 -17.60 18.84 7.24
N ASN A 158 -17.69 19.20 5.96
CA ASN A 158 -18.95 19.60 5.33
C ASN A 158 -19.97 18.46 5.41
N GLU A 159 -21.25 18.83 5.63
CA GLU A 159 -22.35 17.82 5.73
C GLU A 159 -22.52 17.05 4.42
N ILE A 160 -22.45 17.74 3.29
CA ILE A 160 -22.59 17.13 1.97
C ILE A 160 -21.22 16.62 1.52
N ALA A 161 -21.15 15.31 1.30
CA ALA A 161 -19.98 14.66 0.74
C ALA A 161 -19.75 15.10 -0.72
N ARG A 162 -18.49 15.29 -1.08
CA ARG A 162 -18.09 15.59 -2.46
C ARG A 162 -16.77 14.91 -2.81
N SER A 163 -16.48 14.87 -4.09
CA SER A 163 -15.26 14.31 -4.63
C SER A 163 -14.49 15.38 -5.39
N GLU A 164 -13.23 15.57 -5.04
CA GLU A 164 -12.32 16.47 -5.74
C GLU A 164 -11.14 15.71 -6.31
N THR A 165 -10.77 16.03 -7.55
CA THR A 165 -9.65 15.38 -8.24
C THR A 165 -8.62 16.42 -8.64
N TYR A 166 -7.38 16.16 -8.28
CA TYR A 166 -6.19 16.95 -8.65
C TYR A 166 -5.30 16.11 -9.54
N ARG A 167 -4.73 16.73 -10.55
CA ARG A 167 -3.85 16.07 -11.51
C ARG A 167 -2.72 16.99 -11.90
N GLU A 168 -1.52 16.42 -12.00
CA GLU A 168 -0.33 17.09 -12.53
C GLU A 168 0.46 16.09 -13.39
N GLY A 169 0.96 16.55 -14.54
CA GLY A 169 1.70 15.71 -15.48
C GLY A 169 0.82 14.70 -16.23
N ARG A 170 1.43 13.59 -16.64
CA ARG A 170 0.82 12.56 -17.48
C ARG A 170 0.50 11.30 -16.67
N VAL A 171 -0.75 10.82 -16.74
CA VAL A 171 -1.18 9.54 -16.16
C VAL A 171 -1.94 8.76 -17.23
N PRO A 172 -1.25 8.02 -18.10
CA PRO A 172 -1.85 7.35 -19.26
C PRO A 172 -2.47 6.00 -18.86
N LEU A 173 -3.70 6.01 -18.34
CA LEU A 173 -4.38 4.83 -17.81
C LEU A 173 -4.67 3.75 -18.86
N HIS A 174 -4.82 4.12 -20.13
CA HIS A 174 -5.11 3.19 -21.23
C HIS A 174 -3.85 2.56 -21.84
N THR A 175 -2.67 3.10 -21.60
CA THR A 175 -1.41 2.58 -22.12
C THR A 175 -0.90 1.45 -21.24
N LEU A 176 -0.95 0.21 -21.72
CA LEU A 176 -0.57 -0.98 -20.92
C LEU A 176 0.91 -1.00 -20.56
N ARG A 177 1.80 -0.52 -21.43
CA ARG A 177 3.25 -0.46 -21.18
C ARG A 177 3.65 0.57 -20.11
N ALA A 178 2.77 1.54 -19.80
CA ALA A 178 3.06 2.54 -18.77
C ALA A 178 3.02 1.91 -17.37
N GLN A 179 4.03 2.16 -16.58
CA GLN A 179 4.05 1.75 -15.18
C GLN A 179 3.18 2.71 -14.38
N ILE A 180 2.08 2.21 -13.87
CA ILE A 180 1.17 2.99 -13.04
C ILE A 180 1.01 2.27 -11.70
N ASP A 181 1.42 2.95 -10.64
CA ASP A 181 1.12 2.54 -9.28
C ASP A 181 -0.19 3.17 -8.82
N TYR A 182 -1.00 2.39 -8.10
CA TYR A 182 -2.34 2.80 -7.69
C TYR A 182 -2.67 2.31 -6.31
N THR A 183 -3.32 3.17 -5.53
CA THR A 183 -3.84 2.77 -4.22
C THR A 183 -5.18 3.42 -3.90
N ILE A 184 -5.88 2.78 -2.98
CA ILE A 184 -7.04 3.34 -2.28
C ILE A 184 -6.70 3.31 -0.80
N THR A 185 -6.66 4.47 -0.17
CA THR A 185 -6.39 4.62 1.26
C THR A 185 -7.57 5.30 1.93
N GLU A 186 -7.93 4.86 3.11
CA GLU A 186 -9.00 5.43 3.92
C GLU A 186 -8.42 6.25 5.06
N SER A 187 -9.02 7.41 5.31
CA SER A 187 -8.70 8.27 6.45
C SER A 187 -9.90 8.33 7.39
N HIS A 188 -9.71 7.91 8.61
CA HIS A 188 -10.76 7.89 9.63
C HIS A 188 -10.79 9.23 10.37
N THR A 189 -11.76 10.07 10.04
CA THR A 189 -11.93 11.38 10.65
C THR A 189 -13.11 11.39 11.63
N SER A 190 -13.19 12.42 12.49
CA SER A 190 -14.32 12.62 13.39
C SER A 190 -15.67 12.80 12.68
N TYR A 191 -15.65 13.14 11.40
CA TYR A 191 -16.85 13.34 10.56
C TYR A 191 -17.19 12.15 9.67
N GLY A 192 -16.45 11.06 9.76
CA GLY A 192 -16.60 9.87 8.93
C GLY A 192 -15.33 9.54 8.13
N ILE A 193 -15.45 8.63 7.19
CA ILE A 193 -14.32 8.15 6.38
C ILE A 193 -14.16 9.01 5.14
N ILE A 194 -12.91 9.40 4.86
CA ILE A 194 -12.52 10.06 3.61
C ILE A 194 -11.69 9.07 2.80
N GLY A 195 -12.15 8.74 1.60
CA GLY A 195 -11.41 7.89 0.66
C GLY A 195 -10.41 8.70 -0.15
N VAL A 196 -9.18 8.24 -0.22
CA VAL A 196 -8.09 8.83 -1.01
C VAL A 196 -7.65 7.82 -2.07
N LYS A 197 -7.77 8.16 -3.35
CA LYS A 197 -7.28 7.36 -4.47
C LYS A 197 -6.08 8.09 -5.08
N VAL A 198 -4.98 7.36 -5.24
CA VAL A 198 -3.73 7.91 -5.80
C VAL A 198 -3.29 7.08 -7.00
N TRP A 199 -2.88 7.73 -8.08
CA TRP A 199 -2.26 7.17 -9.27
C TRP A 199 -0.95 7.92 -9.51
N ILE A 200 0.14 7.20 -9.66
CA ILE A 200 1.48 7.73 -9.96
C ILE A 200 2.05 7.00 -11.16
#